data_5e0dcf2ce11f7cf2403b30d9fe4c1bc2
#
_entry.id   5e0dcf2ce11f7cf2403b30d9fe4c1bc2
#
_cell.length_a   1.000
_cell.length_b   1.000
_cell.length_c   1.000
_cell.angle_alpha   90.00
_cell.angle_beta   90.00
_cell.angle_gamma   90.00
#
_symmetry.space_group_name_H-M   'P 1'
#
loop_
_entity.id
_entity.type
_entity.pdbx_description
1 polymer ?
#
loop_
_entity_poly.entity_id
_entity_poly.type
_entity_poly.pdbx_seq_one_letter_code
_entity_poly.pdbx_strand_id
1 'polypeptide(L)'
;MNKKAIAGLLGAASLVTLAACNNNKANNAGGESAAKASERKFPTELTNEGTPIKGGTINYAIVSASPFKGLINPILSVDNSDGQLEDFAYANLFEYDANQRIKKDGGMMEFTLDRENKTVTLKLRSKDYKWSDGQPLTIDDYIFTYEFIGNKDYNGVRYDENAANIVGMEEFHDGKADKISGLEKVDDQTVKIHLKEVYPALELGGNAIMGNIMPKHIFKDMTYDQAVASDAARTKVVGNGPFIVDKVVPGESVTFKKNPYYYKGEPKVDGLKADIVSPDSIVQEIKAGKYDFASMPADQYDTYKDFTNITLIGNITNNISYMGFNMGHFDKDKGEHVFEPGKKMSDPALRKALAYALDNEQVANETYQGLRIAANTLLTPFFGEIYADKSEVPGFTYNPEESKKILADAGYKDTDGDGYVEDKEGKPLTITLLAPVGSQTDEAIYQQYIEWWKNVGLRVELLNGRSLDFNAYAEKLTTYSNDFDMWLGGFVIGFNPDPDGLYGPIARFNFSHYVNDEHTKLISEIASEASFDPAKRVELFKQWQKFVFENPFQVPRFNTYSLTAVNKRVKHVNIAQGKDTGWEQVELLSETGEAAK
;
A
#
# COMPACT_ATOMS: atom_id res chain seq x y z
N MET A 1 -27.37 -47.67 -35.79
CA MET A 1 -27.69 -47.77 -37.24
C MET A 1 -27.31 -46.47 -37.90
N ASN A 2 -26.40 -46.60 -38.86
CA ASN A 2 -26.08 -45.75 -40.01
C ASN A 2 -25.65 -44.30 -39.73
N LYS A 3 -24.39 -43.95 -39.87
CA LYS A 3 -23.38 -43.98 -40.98
C LYS A 3 -23.83 -43.24 -42.24
N LYS A 4 -22.90 -42.40 -42.67
CA LYS A 4 -22.61 -41.82 -44.01
C LYS A 4 -23.00 -40.36 -44.15
N ALA A 5 -22.23 -39.52 -44.73
CA ALA A 5 -20.87 -39.48 -45.31
C ALA A 5 -20.84 -38.25 -46.26
N ILE A 6 -19.68 -37.69 -46.35
CA ILE A 6 -18.89 -37.35 -47.56
C ILE A 6 -19.06 -35.95 -48.18
N ALA A 7 -17.88 -35.35 -48.24
CA ALA A 7 -17.14 -34.64 -49.28
C ALA A 7 -17.62 -33.19 -49.59
N GLY A 8 -16.78 -32.23 -49.67
CA GLY A 8 -15.43 -32.05 -50.21
C GLY A 8 -15.51 -30.96 -51.27
N LEU A 9 -14.64 -29.99 -51.20
CA LEU A 9 -14.10 -29.37 -52.39
C LEU A 9 -12.89 -28.47 -52.04
N LEU A 10 -11.81 -28.85 -52.68
CA LEU A 10 -10.51 -28.18 -52.77
C LEU A 10 -10.59 -26.86 -53.54
N GLY A 11 -9.62 -25.96 -53.20
CA GLY A 11 -8.91 -25.24 -54.26
C GLY A 11 -9.01 -23.74 -54.24
N ALA A 12 -7.96 -23.07 -53.81
CA ALA A 12 -7.06 -22.38 -54.71
C ALA A 12 -5.98 -21.62 -53.89
N ALA A 13 -4.75 -22.09 -53.98
CA ALA A 13 -3.55 -21.36 -53.61
C ALA A 13 -3.28 -20.27 -54.67
N SER A 14 -3.07 -19.04 -54.20
CA SER A 14 -2.47 -17.99 -55.03
C SER A 14 -1.22 -17.51 -54.35
N LEU A 15 -0.10 -18.02 -54.86
CA LEU A 15 1.23 -17.45 -54.66
C LEU A 15 1.27 -16.06 -55.28
N VAL A 16 1.63 -15.04 -54.51
CA VAL A 16 2.17 -13.78 -54.99
C VAL A 16 3.58 -13.62 -54.47
N THR A 17 4.47 -13.54 -55.43
CA THR A 17 5.90 -13.43 -55.34
C THR A 17 6.37 -12.15 -54.63
N LEU A 18 7.35 -12.31 -53.76
CA LEU A 18 8.17 -11.25 -53.19
C LEU A 18 8.91 -10.48 -54.28
N ALA A 19 8.76 -9.17 -54.29
CA ALA A 19 9.74 -8.25 -54.84
C ALA A 19 10.36 -7.48 -53.67
N ALA A 20 11.63 -7.76 -53.44
CA ALA A 20 12.46 -7.04 -52.49
C ALA A 20 12.72 -5.63 -53.01
N CYS A 21 12.39 -4.61 -52.22
CA CYS A 21 13.09 -3.33 -52.27
C CYS A 21 13.46 -2.93 -50.86
N ASN A 22 14.76 -2.98 -50.68
CA ASN A 22 15.50 -2.54 -49.50
C ASN A 22 15.27 -1.03 -49.28
N ASN A 23 14.70 -0.63 -48.17
CA ASN A 23 14.89 0.68 -47.58
C ASN A 23 14.79 0.59 -46.07
N ASN A 24 15.94 0.53 -45.42
CA ASN A 24 16.13 0.71 -44.02
C ASN A 24 15.56 2.08 -43.56
N LYS A 25 14.39 2.06 -42.96
CA LYS A 25 14.00 2.99 -41.91
C LYS A 25 13.35 2.13 -40.83
N ALA A 26 14.15 1.77 -39.83
CA ALA A 26 13.62 1.28 -38.57
C ALA A 26 12.69 2.37 -38.01
N ASN A 27 11.43 2.10 -37.99
CA ASN A 27 10.45 2.91 -37.30
C ASN A 27 10.67 2.72 -35.77
N ASN A 28 11.35 3.69 -35.17
CA ASN A 28 11.41 3.90 -33.73
C ASN A 28 10.03 4.37 -33.19
N ALA A 29 8.95 3.67 -33.51
CA ALA A 29 7.63 4.00 -32.98
C ALA A 29 7.41 3.50 -31.55
N GLY A 30 8.18 2.49 -31.10
CA GLY A 30 8.09 1.96 -29.73
C GLY A 30 8.76 2.87 -28.69
N GLY A 31 9.88 3.50 -29.02
CA GLY A 31 10.65 4.32 -28.08
C GLY A 31 9.97 5.65 -27.69
N GLU A 32 9.28 6.30 -28.62
CA GLU A 32 8.55 7.56 -28.33
C GLU A 32 7.26 7.34 -27.53
N SER A 33 6.61 6.19 -27.72
CA SER A 33 5.39 5.84 -26.96
C SER A 33 5.74 5.46 -25.51
N ALA A 34 6.82 4.70 -25.29
CA ALA A 34 7.25 4.26 -23.96
C ALA A 34 7.74 5.44 -23.09
N ALA A 35 8.55 6.36 -23.67
CA ALA A 35 8.99 7.56 -22.96
C ALA A 35 7.81 8.46 -22.54
N LYS A 36 6.78 8.59 -23.38
CA LYS A 36 5.59 9.38 -23.07
C LYS A 36 4.70 8.76 -21.99
N ALA A 37 4.71 7.44 -21.82
CA ALA A 37 3.93 6.78 -20.78
C ALA A 37 4.56 6.94 -19.38
N SER A 38 5.88 6.92 -19.26
CA SER A 38 6.60 7.14 -18.00
C SER A 38 6.53 8.58 -17.47
N GLU A 39 6.12 9.54 -18.32
CA GLU A 39 5.97 10.97 -17.96
C GLU A 39 4.54 11.35 -17.58
N ARG A 40 3.60 10.40 -17.49
CA ARG A 40 2.21 10.70 -17.14
C ARG A 40 2.12 11.31 -15.76
N LYS A 41 1.48 12.49 -15.70
CA LYS A 41 1.12 13.16 -14.46
C LYS A 41 -0.36 13.43 -14.48
N PHE A 42 -1.03 13.01 -13.40
CA PHE A 42 -2.44 13.31 -13.20
C PHE A 42 -2.57 14.46 -12.21
N PRO A 43 -3.60 15.32 -12.35
CA PRO A 43 -3.88 16.31 -11.32
C PRO A 43 -4.28 15.60 -10.02
N THR A 44 -3.94 16.21 -8.91
CA THR A 44 -4.38 15.80 -7.57
C THR A 44 -5.56 16.60 -7.06
N GLU A 45 -5.94 17.62 -7.82
CA GLU A 45 -7.03 18.53 -7.51
C GLU A 45 -7.83 18.80 -8.78
N LEU A 46 -9.14 18.96 -8.63
CA LEU A 46 -10.02 19.41 -9.70
C LEU A 46 -11.04 20.41 -9.17
N THR A 47 -11.46 21.31 -10.06
CA THR A 47 -12.62 22.20 -9.85
C THR A 47 -13.41 22.26 -11.14
N ASN A 48 -14.67 21.83 -11.08
CA ASN A 48 -15.60 21.90 -12.21
C ASN A 48 -16.42 23.21 -12.15
N GLU A 49 -16.60 23.85 -13.28
CA GLU A 49 -17.40 25.06 -13.41
C GLU A 49 -18.89 24.76 -13.26
N GLY A 50 -19.63 25.68 -12.66
CA GLY A 50 -21.08 25.58 -12.48
C GLY A 50 -21.55 26.07 -11.12
N THR A 51 -22.85 26.25 -10.98
CA THR A 51 -23.49 26.62 -9.71
C THR A 51 -23.90 25.35 -8.99
N PRO A 52 -23.42 25.13 -7.75
CA PRO A 52 -23.81 23.95 -6.99
C PRO A 52 -25.31 23.92 -6.69
N ILE A 53 -25.88 22.72 -6.68
CA ILE A 53 -27.19 22.47 -6.10
C ILE A 53 -27.09 22.49 -4.58
N LYS A 54 -28.21 22.62 -3.90
CA LYS A 54 -28.25 22.52 -2.44
C LYS A 54 -28.36 21.03 -2.05
N GLY A 55 -27.42 20.54 -1.25
CA GLY A 55 -27.45 19.16 -0.75
C GLY A 55 -27.10 18.13 -1.84
N GLY A 56 -27.90 17.07 -1.93
CA GLY A 56 -27.65 15.94 -2.81
C GLY A 56 -26.85 14.82 -2.13
N THR A 57 -26.73 13.68 -2.82
CA THR A 57 -26.04 12.48 -2.31
C THR A 57 -24.85 12.13 -3.20
N ILE A 58 -23.67 11.95 -2.60
CA ILE A 58 -22.49 11.41 -3.25
C ILE A 58 -22.67 9.90 -3.45
N ASN A 59 -22.44 9.39 -4.66
CA ASN A 59 -22.36 7.96 -4.94
C ASN A 59 -20.89 7.54 -5.05
N TYR A 60 -20.43 6.74 -4.11
CA TYR A 60 -19.05 6.27 -4.02
C TYR A 60 -18.96 4.78 -4.34
N ALA A 61 -18.04 4.38 -5.22
CA ALA A 61 -17.76 2.97 -5.48
C ALA A 61 -16.51 2.52 -4.72
N ILE A 62 -16.69 1.58 -3.79
CA ILE A 62 -15.60 0.80 -3.21
C ILE A 62 -15.32 -0.35 -4.16
N VAL A 63 -14.22 -0.26 -4.93
CA VAL A 63 -13.89 -1.27 -5.94
C VAL A 63 -13.17 -2.44 -5.28
N SER A 64 -13.89 -3.54 -5.16
CA SER A 64 -13.41 -4.75 -4.50
C SER A 64 -14.03 -6.00 -5.12
N ALA A 65 -13.23 -7.07 -5.23
CA ALA A 65 -13.71 -8.41 -5.61
C ALA A 65 -14.43 -9.14 -4.46
N SER A 66 -14.29 -8.63 -3.24
CA SER A 66 -14.88 -9.23 -2.04
C SER A 66 -15.84 -8.25 -1.35
N PRO A 67 -16.91 -8.75 -0.71
CA PRO A 67 -17.77 -7.91 0.11
C PRO A 67 -17.00 -7.35 1.32
N PHE A 68 -17.41 -6.18 1.82
CA PHE A 68 -16.91 -5.67 3.10
C PHE A 68 -17.42 -6.52 4.28
N LYS A 69 -16.68 -6.54 5.39
CA LYS A 69 -17.06 -7.31 6.60
C LYS A 69 -18.05 -6.59 7.48
N GLY A 70 -18.20 -5.28 7.32
CA GLY A 70 -19.14 -4.43 8.04
C GLY A 70 -18.72 -4.13 9.46
N LEU A 71 -17.43 -4.08 9.72
CA LEU A 71 -16.88 -3.65 11.00
C LEU A 71 -16.34 -2.22 10.84
N ILE A 72 -17.22 -1.24 11.05
CA ILE A 72 -16.94 0.18 10.80
C ILE A 72 -16.43 0.82 12.10
N ASN A 73 -15.22 0.47 12.49
CA ASN A 73 -14.54 1.06 13.65
C ASN A 73 -13.01 0.87 13.53
N PRO A 74 -12.21 1.92 13.51
CA PRO A 74 -10.76 1.86 13.22
C PRO A 74 -9.94 1.14 14.30
N ILE A 75 -10.50 0.91 15.49
CA ILE A 75 -9.84 0.17 16.58
C ILE A 75 -10.10 -1.34 16.47
N LEU A 76 -11.18 -1.72 15.80
CA LEU A 76 -11.65 -3.10 15.71
C LEU A 76 -11.38 -3.73 14.34
N SER A 77 -11.43 -2.95 13.26
CA SER A 77 -11.35 -3.46 11.89
C SER A 77 -9.91 -3.75 11.45
N VAL A 78 -9.81 -4.66 10.45
CA VAL A 78 -8.56 -5.01 9.77
C VAL A 78 -8.75 -5.14 8.25
N ASP A 79 -9.95 -4.90 7.75
CA ASP A 79 -10.30 -5.06 6.33
C ASP A 79 -10.20 -3.71 5.60
N ASN A 80 -9.61 -3.72 4.40
CA ASN A 80 -9.39 -2.49 3.63
C ASN A 80 -10.69 -1.84 3.15
N SER A 81 -11.72 -2.64 2.83
CA SER A 81 -13.02 -2.11 2.40
C SER A 81 -13.79 -1.51 3.59
N ASP A 82 -13.67 -2.11 4.78
CA ASP A 82 -14.19 -1.53 6.02
C ASP A 82 -13.47 -0.21 6.34
N GLY A 83 -12.14 -0.15 6.17
CA GLY A 83 -11.34 1.06 6.36
C GLY A 83 -11.79 2.24 5.49
N GLN A 84 -12.17 1.98 4.22
CA GLN A 84 -12.73 3.03 3.36
C GLN A 84 -14.10 3.55 3.86
N LEU A 85 -14.90 2.70 4.50
CA LEU A 85 -16.16 3.12 5.16
C LEU A 85 -15.89 3.92 6.43
N GLU A 86 -14.84 3.57 7.17
CA GLU A 86 -14.40 4.29 8.36
C GLU A 86 -14.01 5.74 8.05
N ASP A 87 -13.36 6.00 6.91
CA ASP A 87 -12.95 7.34 6.47
C ASP A 87 -14.13 8.32 6.35
N PHE A 88 -15.35 7.82 6.20
CA PHE A 88 -16.56 8.64 6.21
C PHE A 88 -17.14 8.83 7.61
N ALA A 89 -17.01 7.83 8.49
CA ALA A 89 -17.61 7.84 9.83
C ALA A 89 -16.68 8.38 10.92
N TYR A 90 -15.37 8.29 10.73
CA TYR A 90 -14.35 8.71 11.70
C TYR A 90 -13.40 9.73 11.09
N ALA A 91 -12.95 10.65 11.90
CA ALA A 91 -11.87 11.58 11.59
C ALA A 91 -10.65 11.26 12.45
N ASN A 92 -9.46 11.31 11.83
CA ASN A 92 -8.22 11.27 12.58
C ASN A 92 -8.09 12.56 13.44
N LEU A 93 -7.58 12.41 14.66
CA LEU A 93 -7.38 13.54 15.60
C LEU A 93 -6.28 14.49 15.13
N PHE A 94 -5.37 14.02 14.29
CA PHE A 94 -4.26 14.78 13.74
C PHE A 94 -4.46 15.02 12.23
N GLU A 95 -3.87 16.10 11.75
CA GLU A 95 -3.59 16.31 10.33
C GLU A 95 -2.09 16.16 10.08
N TYR A 96 -1.75 15.76 8.86
CA TYR A 96 -0.37 15.51 8.46
C TYR A 96 0.04 16.42 7.30
N ASP A 97 1.31 16.77 7.23
CA ASP A 97 1.90 17.48 6.09
C ASP A 97 2.26 16.49 4.94
N ALA A 98 2.84 17.01 3.86
CA ALA A 98 3.25 16.20 2.71
C ALA A 98 4.37 15.19 3.03
N ASN A 99 5.10 15.37 4.13
CA ASN A 99 6.11 14.43 4.63
C ASN A 99 5.57 13.50 5.72
N GLN A 100 4.24 13.43 5.88
CA GLN A 100 3.53 12.63 6.87
C GLN A 100 3.80 13.03 8.33
N ARG A 101 4.28 14.24 8.60
CA ARG A 101 4.48 14.75 9.95
C ARG A 101 3.20 15.36 10.51
N ILE A 102 2.96 15.15 11.80
CA ILE A 102 1.83 15.76 12.51
C ILE A 102 1.93 17.28 12.44
N LYS A 103 0.90 17.93 11.90
CA LYS A 103 0.82 19.40 11.82
C LYS A 103 0.59 20.00 13.20
N LYS A 104 1.32 21.07 13.50
CA LYS A 104 1.17 21.81 14.78
C LYS A 104 -0.17 22.54 14.90
N ASP A 105 -0.78 22.91 13.80
CA ASP A 105 -1.98 23.78 13.70
C ASP A 105 -3.16 23.10 12.99
N GLY A 106 -3.12 21.78 12.83
CA GLY A 106 -4.17 20.98 12.18
C GLY A 106 -4.81 19.96 13.10
N GLY A 107 -5.96 19.43 12.67
CA GLY A 107 -6.69 18.39 13.39
C GLY A 107 -7.40 18.83 14.67
N MET A 108 -7.87 17.89 15.42
CA MET A 108 -8.61 18.08 16.68
C MET A 108 -7.68 18.19 17.89
N MET A 109 -6.43 17.70 17.79
CA MET A 109 -5.47 17.67 18.89
C MET A 109 -4.18 18.44 18.57
N GLU A 110 -3.65 19.10 19.61
CA GLU A 110 -2.27 19.57 19.65
C GLU A 110 -1.37 18.44 20.10
N PHE A 111 -0.20 18.35 19.47
CA PHE A 111 0.83 17.36 19.77
C PHE A 111 2.11 18.07 20.23
N THR A 112 2.69 17.64 21.34
CA THR A 112 3.98 18.11 21.82
C THR A 112 4.81 16.93 22.32
N LEU A 113 5.99 16.73 21.74
CA LEU A 113 6.95 15.73 22.15
C LEU A 113 8.04 16.37 23.01
N ASP A 114 8.21 15.89 24.24
CA ASP A 114 9.33 16.19 25.12
C ASP A 114 10.28 14.98 25.14
N ARG A 115 11.35 15.08 24.38
CA ARG A 115 12.32 13.99 24.20
C ARG A 115 13.13 13.71 25.46
N GLU A 116 13.48 14.74 26.22
CA GLU A 116 14.28 14.60 27.43
C GLU A 116 13.51 13.83 28.52
N ASN A 117 12.23 14.17 28.71
CA ASN A 117 11.37 13.52 29.69
C ASN A 117 10.62 12.30 29.13
N LYS A 118 10.86 11.93 27.85
CA LYS A 118 10.17 10.83 27.14
C LYS A 118 8.66 10.92 27.26
N THR A 119 8.08 12.11 27.01
CA THR A 119 6.63 12.31 27.12
C THR A 119 6.03 12.93 25.86
N VAL A 120 4.83 12.52 25.54
CA VAL A 120 3.96 13.18 24.55
C VAL A 120 2.81 13.84 25.31
N THR A 121 2.61 15.12 25.11
CA THR A 121 1.45 15.84 25.61
C THR A 121 0.47 16.06 24.45
N LEU A 122 -0.76 15.61 24.63
CA LEU A 122 -1.86 15.80 23.68
C LEU A 122 -2.95 16.64 24.34
N LYS A 123 -3.44 17.65 23.58
CA LYS A 123 -4.47 18.54 24.05
C LYS A 123 -5.55 18.74 23.01
N LEU A 124 -6.82 18.50 23.36
CA LEU A 124 -7.95 18.86 22.52
C LEU A 124 -8.01 20.36 22.32
N ARG A 125 -8.11 20.81 21.05
CA ARG A 125 -8.17 22.25 20.69
C ARG A 125 -9.47 22.93 21.10
N SER A 126 -10.54 22.13 21.30
CA SER A 126 -11.84 22.62 21.75
C SER A 126 -12.47 21.65 22.74
N LYS A 127 -13.19 22.18 23.72
CA LYS A 127 -14.05 21.43 24.61
C LYS A 127 -15.46 21.14 24.03
N ASP A 128 -15.75 21.75 22.88
CA ASP A 128 -17.08 21.69 22.26
C ASP A 128 -17.18 20.56 21.21
N TYR A 129 -16.13 19.75 21.03
CA TYR A 129 -16.17 18.61 20.14
C TYR A 129 -17.19 17.58 20.62
N LYS A 130 -17.87 16.98 19.64
CA LYS A 130 -18.94 16.00 19.91
C LYS A 130 -18.80 14.78 19.02
N TRP A 131 -19.25 13.69 19.55
CA TRP A 131 -19.57 12.50 18.76
C TRP A 131 -20.83 12.73 17.91
N SER A 132 -21.05 11.87 16.91
CA SER A 132 -22.19 11.97 15.99
C SER A 132 -23.57 11.82 16.64
N ASP A 133 -23.63 11.29 17.87
CA ASP A 133 -24.85 11.22 18.69
C ASP A 133 -25.06 12.46 19.57
N GLY A 134 -24.17 13.45 19.47
CA GLY A 134 -24.23 14.71 20.22
C GLY A 134 -23.59 14.68 21.61
N GLN A 135 -23.09 13.52 22.07
CA GLN A 135 -22.34 13.42 23.32
C GLN A 135 -20.98 14.12 23.20
N PRO A 136 -20.47 14.71 24.32
CA PRO A 136 -19.13 15.32 24.29
C PRO A 136 -18.04 14.31 23.93
N LEU A 137 -17.09 14.74 23.08
CA LEU A 137 -15.86 14.04 22.82
C LEU A 137 -14.78 14.63 23.75
N THR A 138 -14.19 13.81 24.59
CA THR A 138 -13.30 14.23 25.67
C THR A 138 -11.99 13.45 25.68
N ILE A 139 -11.05 13.89 26.52
CA ILE A 139 -9.79 13.16 26.71
C ILE A 139 -10.00 11.78 27.36
N ASP A 140 -11.12 11.57 28.05
CA ASP A 140 -11.45 10.27 28.61
C ASP A 140 -11.74 9.22 27.52
N ASP A 141 -12.22 9.63 26.34
CA ASP A 141 -12.39 8.74 25.19
C ASP A 141 -11.01 8.31 24.64
N TYR A 142 -10.04 9.23 24.64
CA TYR A 142 -8.67 8.94 24.22
C TYR A 142 -7.99 7.95 25.16
N ILE A 143 -8.04 8.19 26.45
CA ILE A 143 -7.50 7.30 27.49
C ILE A 143 -8.16 5.93 27.40
N PHE A 144 -9.50 5.92 27.29
CA PHE A 144 -10.28 4.68 27.18
C PHE A 144 -9.86 3.86 25.93
N THR A 145 -9.54 4.52 24.83
CA THR A 145 -9.09 3.79 23.62
C THR A 145 -7.85 2.97 23.90
N TYR A 146 -6.87 3.52 24.61
CA TYR A 146 -5.68 2.75 25.02
C TYR A 146 -5.99 1.69 26.08
N GLU A 147 -6.92 1.96 27.03
CA GLU A 147 -7.37 0.95 27.99
C GLU A 147 -8.07 -0.22 27.29
N PHE A 148 -8.85 0.07 26.23
CA PHE A 148 -9.52 -0.96 25.44
C PHE A 148 -8.51 -1.81 24.66
N ILE A 149 -7.55 -1.18 23.96
CA ILE A 149 -6.48 -1.85 23.20
C ILE A 149 -5.56 -2.64 24.14
N GLY A 150 -5.20 -2.07 25.29
CA GLY A 150 -4.33 -2.70 26.28
C GLY A 150 -5.01 -3.79 27.12
N ASN A 151 -6.33 -3.99 27.00
CA ASN A 151 -7.00 -5.05 27.72
C ASN A 151 -6.49 -6.43 27.26
N LYS A 152 -6.25 -7.35 28.21
CA LYS A 152 -5.76 -8.72 27.95
C LYS A 152 -6.63 -9.54 26.99
N ASP A 153 -7.92 -9.20 26.92
CA ASP A 153 -8.87 -9.89 26.05
C ASP A 153 -8.98 -9.23 24.66
N TYR A 154 -8.17 -8.21 24.37
CA TYR A 154 -8.11 -7.57 23.06
C TYR A 154 -7.38 -8.46 22.05
N ASN A 155 -8.07 -8.92 21.02
CA ASN A 155 -7.54 -9.77 19.95
C ASN A 155 -7.35 -9.03 18.61
N GLY A 156 -7.45 -7.70 18.61
CA GLY A 156 -7.24 -6.86 17.42
C GLY A 156 -5.77 -6.63 17.12
N VAL A 157 -5.52 -5.84 16.10
CA VAL A 157 -4.15 -5.58 15.59
C VAL A 157 -3.54 -4.27 16.10
N ARG A 158 -4.24 -3.54 16.99
CA ARG A 158 -3.77 -2.24 17.49
C ARG A 158 -2.93 -2.33 18.76
N TYR A 159 -2.88 -3.49 19.42
CA TYR A 159 -1.89 -3.76 20.44
C TYR A 159 -0.60 -4.23 19.75
N ASP A 160 0.30 -3.31 19.57
CA ASP A 160 1.59 -3.50 18.89
C ASP A 160 2.74 -2.94 19.75
N GLU A 161 3.93 -2.92 19.21
CA GLU A 161 5.11 -2.36 19.87
C GLU A 161 5.00 -0.87 20.21
N ASN A 162 4.23 -0.10 19.43
CA ASN A 162 3.97 1.32 19.72
C ASN A 162 3.06 1.46 20.96
N ALA A 163 2.01 0.65 21.05
CA ALA A 163 1.16 0.61 22.24
C ALA A 163 1.98 0.10 23.47
N ALA A 164 2.77 -0.95 23.30
CA ALA A 164 3.64 -1.51 24.33
C ALA A 164 4.75 -0.55 24.79
N ASN A 165 5.08 0.47 23.99
CA ASN A 165 6.05 1.52 24.34
C ASN A 165 5.53 2.49 25.43
N ILE A 166 4.22 2.51 25.70
CA ILE A 166 3.65 3.31 26.78
C ILE A 166 4.02 2.65 28.13
N VAL A 167 4.51 3.43 29.07
CA VAL A 167 4.88 2.95 30.41
C VAL A 167 3.70 2.31 31.11
N GLY A 168 3.84 1.09 31.60
CA GLY A 168 2.79 0.34 32.30
C GLY A 168 1.74 -0.32 31.39
N MET A 169 1.88 -0.22 30.06
CA MET A 169 0.97 -0.85 29.12
C MET A 169 1.06 -2.38 29.16
N GLU A 170 2.25 -2.93 29.20
CA GLU A 170 2.46 -4.39 29.25
C GLU A 170 1.96 -4.98 30.57
N GLU A 171 2.22 -4.31 31.71
CA GLU A 171 1.71 -4.72 33.01
C GLU A 171 0.16 -4.72 33.05
N PHE A 172 -0.45 -3.72 32.41
CA PHE A 172 -1.90 -3.65 32.27
C PHE A 172 -2.43 -4.76 31.36
N HIS A 173 -1.81 -4.99 30.22
CA HIS A 173 -2.17 -6.06 29.28
C HIS A 173 -2.07 -7.45 29.90
N ASP A 174 -1.01 -7.69 30.69
CA ASP A 174 -0.82 -8.95 31.41
C ASP A 174 -1.77 -9.13 32.61
N GLY A 175 -2.60 -8.15 32.92
CA GLY A 175 -3.47 -8.16 34.08
C GLY A 175 -2.73 -8.01 35.42
N LYS A 176 -1.52 -7.48 35.40
CA LYS A 176 -0.68 -7.21 36.58
C LYS A 176 -0.92 -5.82 37.18
N ALA A 177 -1.61 -4.94 36.45
CA ALA A 177 -1.97 -3.59 36.85
C ALA A 177 -3.43 -3.28 36.46
N ASP A 178 -4.10 -2.47 37.28
CA ASP A 178 -5.50 -2.04 37.04
C ASP A 178 -5.61 -0.82 36.12
N LYS A 179 -4.47 -0.20 35.75
CA LYS A 179 -4.41 0.98 34.90
C LYS A 179 -3.07 1.05 34.17
N ILE A 180 -3.06 1.76 33.06
CA ILE A 180 -1.82 2.09 32.30
C ILE A 180 -1.18 3.29 32.99
N SER A 181 -0.08 3.06 33.73
CA SER A 181 0.55 4.09 34.56
C SER A 181 1.15 5.25 33.76
N GLY A 182 1.46 5.01 32.49
CA GLY A 182 2.00 6.02 31.58
C GLY A 182 0.94 6.96 30.96
N LEU A 183 -0.34 6.76 31.23
CA LEU A 183 -1.40 7.68 30.79
C LEU A 183 -1.81 8.60 31.94
N GLU A 184 -1.34 9.82 31.94
CA GLU A 184 -1.62 10.84 32.95
C GLU A 184 -2.68 11.82 32.44
N LYS A 185 -3.91 11.75 32.98
CA LYS A 185 -4.93 12.79 32.72
C LYS A 185 -4.53 14.07 33.46
N VAL A 186 -4.11 15.10 32.73
CA VAL A 186 -3.74 16.39 33.29
C VAL A 186 -4.97 17.23 33.62
N ASP A 187 -5.91 17.29 32.68
CA ASP A 187 -7.23 17.94 32.80
C ASP A 187 -8.24 17.31 31.82
N ASP A 188 -9.43 17.90 31.66
CA ASP A 188 -10.49 17.36 30.80
C ASP A 188 -10.18 17.44 29.28
N GLN A 189 -9.13 18.17 28.90
CA GLN A 189 -8.70 18.31 27.50
C GLN A 189 -7.29 17.77 27.25
N THR A 190 -6.52 17.44 28.30
CA THR A 190 -5.09 17.19 28.20
C THR A 190 -4.72 15.84 28.81
N VAL A 191 -4.01 15.02 28.04
CA VAL A 191 -3.34 13.81 28.50
C VAL A 191 -1.83 13.92 28.25
N LYS A 192 -1.03 13.45 29.20
CA LYS A 192 0.39 13.22 29.03
C LYS A 192 0.64 11.72 28.96
N ILE A 193 1.38 11.30 27.95
CA ILE A 193 1.76 9.91 27.70
C ILE A 193 3.25 9.78 28.02
N HIS A 194 3.58 8.93 28.98
CA HIS A 194 4.97 8.59 29.33
C HIS A 194 5.41 7.36 28.52
N LEU A 195 6.53 7.48 27.83
CA LEU A 195 7.05 6.47 26.91
C LEU A 195 8.31 5.82 27.48
N LYS A 196 8.54 4.56 27.12
CA LYS A 196 9.81 3.84 27.42
C LYS A 196 10.92 4.37 26.51
N GLU A 197 10.62 4.53 25.23
CA GLU A 197 11.54 4.97 24.19
C GLU A 197 10.96 6.13 23.36
N VAL A 198 11.87 6.98 22.85
CA VAL A 198 11.51 8.11 21.97
C VAL A 198 12.23 7.93 20.64
N TYR A 199 11.47 7.92 19.56
CA TYR A 199 11.97 7.71 18.21
C TYR A 199 11.21 8.60 17.21
N PRO A 200 11.78 8.89 16.03
CA PRO A 200 11.22 9.86 15.08
C PRO A 200 9.81 9.56 14.58
N ALA A 201 9.41 8.28 14.51
CA ALA A 201 8.07 7.91 14.08
C ALA A 201 6.95 8.43 15.00
N LEU A 202 7.26 8.85 16.24
CA LEU A 202 6.28 9.49 17.12
C LEU A 202 5.73 10.81 16.56
N GLU A 203 6.50 11.49 15.68
CA GLU A 203 6.09 12.74 15.01
C GLU A 203 5.41 12.49 13.66
N LEU A 204 5.27 11.22 13.24
CA LEU A 204 4.72 10.85 11.94
C LEU A 204 3.30 10.28 12.08
N GLY A 205 2.58 10.25 10.96
CA GLY A 205 1.39 9.40 10.82
C GLY A 205 1.74 7.92 10.98
N GLY A 206 0.74 7.06 11.23
CA GLY A 206 0.94 5.61 11.28
C GLY A 206 0.83 4.97 12.66
N ASN A 207 0.12 5.63 13.59
CA ASN A 207 -0.27 5.10 14.89
C ASN A 207 0.85 4.89 15.93
N ALA A 208 2.05 5.43 15.73
CA ALA A 208 3.03 5.50 16.81
C ALA A 208 2.44 6.25 18.03
N ILE A 209 1.61 7.27 17.75
CA ILE A 209 0.64 7.86 18.68
C ILE A 209 -0.74 7.71 18.03
N MET A 210 -1.67 7.10 18.76
CA MET A 210 -3.00 6.79 18.22
C MET A 210 -3.74 8.05 17.74
N GLY A 211 -4.11 8.05 16.47
CA GLY A 211 -4.86 9.14 15.83
C GLY A 211 -6.36 8.89 15.79
N ASN A 212 -6.82 7.69 16.08
CA ASN A 212 -8.24 7.31 16.13
C ASN A 212 -8.67 6.99 17.55
N ILE A 213 -9.95 7.21 17.86
CA ILE A 213 -10.52 7.01 19.20
C ILE A 213 -11.86 6.29 19.15
N MET A 214 -12.23 5.71 20.28
CA MET A 214 -13.53 5.06 20.51
C MET A 214 -14.39 5.87 21.48
N PRO A 215 -15.72 5.96 21.28
CA PRO A 215 -16.63 6.58 22.24
C PRO A 215 -16.76 5.71 23.51
N LYS A 216 -16.17 6.18 24.61
CA LYS A 216 -16.18 5.49 25.90
C LYS A 216 -17.58 5.17 26.39
N HIS A 217 -18.53 6.11 26.20
CA HIS A 217 -19.93 5.93 26.67
C HIS A 217 -20.65 4.77 25.97
N ILE A 218 -20.16 4.32 24.81
CA ILE A 218 -20.69 3.18 24.05
C ILE A 218 -19.99 1.87 24.43
N PHE A 219 -18.64 1.86 24.51
CA PHE A 219 -17.88 0.62 24.55
C PHE A 219 -17.31 0.24 25.92
N LYS A 220 -17.43 1.09 26.95
CA LYS A 220 -16.76 0.89 28.25
C LYS A 220 -17.13 -0.41 28.98
N ASP A 221 -18.32 -0.95 28.73
CA ASP A 221 -18.82 -2.15 29.38
C ASP A 221 -18.78 -3.39 28.45
N MET A 222 -18.08 -3.31 27.31
CA MET A 222 -17.97 -4.38 26.33
C MET A 222 -16.57 -5.00 26.35
N THR A 223 -16.50 -6.34 26.24
CA THR A 223 -15.26 -7.03 25.86
C THR A 223 -14.98 -6.79 24.37
N TYR A 224 -13.77 -7.15 23.90
CA TYR A 224 -13.42 -7.07 22.48
C TYR A 224 -14.43 -7.81 21.59
N ASP A 225 -14.75 -9.07 21.92
CA ASP A 225 -15.70 -9.88 21.14
C ASP A 225 -17.12 -9.29 21.14
N GLN A 226 -17.55 -8.73 22.27
CA GLN A 226 -18.83 -8.03 22.35
C GLN A 226 -18.85 -6.76 21.50
N ALA A 227 -17.77 -5.99 21.51
CA ALA A 227 -17.63 -4.79 20.68
C ALA A 227 -17.66 -5.13 19.19
N VAL A 228 -16.90 -6.14 18.76
CA VAL A 228 -16.88 -6.63 17.36
C VAL A 228 -18.25 -7.13 16.90
N ALA A 229 -19.01 -7.78 17.78
CA ALA A 229 -20.35 -8.30 17.47
C ALA A 229 -21.47 -7.24 17.57
N SER A 230 -21.19 -6.06 18.14
CA SER A 230 -22.20 -5.06 18.47
C SER A 230 -22.73 -4.30 17.25
N ASP A 231 -23.99 -3.87 17.33
CA ASP A 231 -24.56 -2.89 16.41
C ASP A 231 -23.76 -1.57 16.38
N ALA A 232 -23.15 -1.21 17.51
CA ALA A 232 -22.39 0.03 17.66
C ALA A 232 -21.13 0.07 16.79
N ALA A 233 -20.56 -1.08 16.44
CA ALA A 233 -19.44 -1.20 15.53
C ALA A 233 -19.86 -1.50 14.07
N ARG A 234 -21.16 -1.78 13.80
CA ARG A 234 -21.59 -2.31 12.50
C ARG A 234 -22.71 -1.51 11.83
N THR A 235 -23.78 -1.18 12.54
CA THR A 235 -24.99 -0.60 11.95
C THR A 235 -25.46 0.67 12.62
N LYS A 236 -25.09 0.89 13.89
CA LYS A 236 -25.42 2.08 14.69
C LYS A 236 -24.16 2.78 15.17
N VAL A 237 -23.27 3.02 14.21
CA VAL A 237 -21.92 3.55 14.47
C VAL A 237 -22.00 4.98 14.98
N VAL A 238 -21.33 5.23 16.11
CA VAL A 238 -21.10 6.57 16.65
C VAL A 238 -19.65 6.95 16.38
N GLY A 239 -19.44 7.86 15.43
CA GLY A 239 -18.14 8.33 15.00
C GLY A 239 -17.98 9.84 15.21
N ASN A 240 -16.82 10.35 14.82
CA ASN A 240 -16.47 11.78 14.86
C ASN A 240 -16.17 12.36 13.46
N GLY A 241 -16.45 11.58 12.41
CA GLY A 241 -16.20 11.96 11.01
C GLY A 241 -17.29 12.83 10.38
N PRO A 242 -17.13 13.17 9.09
CA PRO A 242 -18.05 14.06 8.37
C PRO A 242 -19.45 13.47 8.18
N PHE A 243 -19.61 12.14 8.22
CA PHE A 243 -20.89 11.49 7.99
C PHE A 243 -21.24 10.49 9.10
N ILE A 244 -22.53 10.21 9.25
CA ILE A 244 -23.13 9.26 10.19
C ILE A 244 -23.67 8.07 9.40
N VAL A 245 -23.38 6.86 9.83
CA VAL A 245 -23.98 5.64 9.26
C VAL A 245 -25.51 5.69 9.46
N ASP A 246 -26.25 5.62 8.35
CA ASP A 246 -27.71 5.65 8.35
C ASP A 246 -28.31 4.27 8.09
N LYS A 247 -27.78 3.56 7.07
CA LYS A 247 -28.23 2.22 6.69
C LYS A 247 -27.08 1.37 6.20
N VAL A 248 -27.03 0.12 6.63
CA VAL A 248 -26.09 -0.90 6.16
C VAL A 248 -26.85 -2.02 5.46
N VAL A 249 -26.45 -2.36 4.23
CA VAL A 249 -26.82 -3.61 3.55
C VAL A 249 -25.55 -4.48 3.59
N PRO A 250 -25.53 -5.54 4.43
CA PRO A 250 -24.32 -6.29 4.70
C PRO A 250 -23.62 -6.80 3.45
N GLY A 251 -22.33 -6.47 3.32
CA GLY A 251 -21.50 -6.87 2.20
C GLY A 251 -21.75 -6.12 0.88
N GLU A 252 -22.78 -5.29 0.78
CA GLU A 252 -23.19 -4.63 -0.46
C GLU A 252 -23.02 -3.12 -0.43
N SER A 253 -23.60 -2.45 0.58
CA SER A 253 -23.60 -0.98 0.62
C SER A 253 -23.80 -0.39 2.01
N VAL A 254 -23.31 0.85 2.17
CA VAL A 254 -23.58 1.68 3.34
C VAL A 254 -24.06 3.05 2.88
N THR A 255 -25.18 3.50 3.47
CA THR A 255 -25.68 4.86 3.28
C THR A 255 -25.34 5.68 4.51
N PHE A 256 -24.86 6.88 4.28
CA PHE A 256 -24.50 7.84 5.31
C PHE A 256 -25.31 9.12 5.14
N LYS A 257 -25.59 9.79 6.26
CA LYS A 257 -26.13 11.15 6.31
C LYS A 257 -25.07 12.10 6.88
N LYS A 258 -25.16 13.37 6.56
CA LYS A 258 -24.24 14.39 7.07
C LYS A 258 -24.23 14.47 8.59
N ASN A 259 -23.06 14.71 9.19
CA ASN A 259 -22.86 14.88 10.63
C ASN A 259 -22.87 16.40 10.98
N PRO A 260 -23.89 16.90 11.69
CA PRO A 260 -23.96 18.31 12.07
C PRO A 260 -22.93 18.70 13.13
N TYR A 261 -22.27 17.71 13.75
CA TYR A 261 -21.28 17.91 14.81
C TYR A 261 -19.84 17.75 14.34
N TYR A 262 -19.62 17.56 13.00
CA TYR A 262 -18.28 17.41 12.48
C TYR A 262 -17.42 18.64 12.77
N TYR A 263 -16.20 18.44 13.26
CA TYR A 263 -15.36 19.52 13.78
C TYR A 263 -14.94 20.59 12.74
N LYS A 264 -14.95 20.23 11.44
CA LYS A 264 -14.70 21.17 10.31
C LYS A 264 -15.97 21.83 9.78
N GLY A 265 -17.10 21.54 10.37
CA GLY A 265 -18.40 22.03 9.94
C GLY A 265 -19.28 20.98 9.28
N GLU A 266 -20.57 21.23 9.22
CA GLU A 266 -21.55 20.34 8.61
C GLU A 266 -21.28 20.18 7.10
N PRO A 267 -21.24 18.93 6.55
CA PRO A 267 -21.10 18.70 5.12
C PRO A 267 -22.18 19.42 4.29
N LYS A 268 -21.78 19.94 3.12
CA LYS A 268 -22.67 20.67 2.21
C LYS A 268 -23.63 19.75 1.48
N VAL A 269 -23.25 18.47 1.24
CA VAL A 269 -24.11 17.42 0.72
C VAL A 269 -24.98 16.85 1.83
N ASP A 270 -26.14 16.24 1.48
CA ASP A 270 -27.02 15.62 2.47
C ASP A 270 -26.52 14.27 2.96
N GLY A 271 -25.70 13.57 2.17
CA GLY A 271 -25.12 12.30 2.54
C GLY A 271 -24.24 11.68 1.45
N LEU A 272 -23.90 10.43 1.71
CA LEU A 272 -23.07 9.62 0.83
C LEU A 272 -23.60 8.19 0.80
N LYS A 273 -23.58 7.54 -0.36
CA LYS A 273 -23.84 6.11 -0.51
C LYS A 273 -22.57 5.44 -1.05
N ALA A 274 -22.01 4.51 -0.30
CA ALA A 274 -20.89 3.69 -0.70
C ALA A 274 -21.39 2.28 -1.08
N ASP A 275 -21.14 1.85 -2.31
CA ASP A 275 -21.47 0.51 -2.83
C ASP A 275 -20.19 -0.28 -3.07
N ILE A 276 -20.20 -1.61 -2.79
CA ILE A 276 -19.16 -2.52 -3.28
C ILE A 276 -19.40 -2.78 -4.78
N VAL A 277 -18.37 -2.58 -5.56
CA VAL A 277 -18.43 -2.75 -7.03
C VAL A 277 -17.27 -3.63 -7.49
N SER A 278 -17.58 -4.63 -8.30
CA SER A 278 -16.55 -5.50 -8.89
C SER A 278 -15.60 -4.70 -9.79
N PRO A 279 -14.28 -4.98 -9.75
CA PRO A 279 -13.30 -4.44 -10.69
C PRO A 279 -13.69 -4.69 -12.17
N ASP A 280 -14.40 -5.77 -12.46
CA ASP A 280 -14.84 -6.10 -13.82
C ASP A 280 -15.99 -5.21 -14.31
N SER A 281 -16.82 -4.65 -13.42
CA SER A 281 -17.99 -3.85 -13.77
C SER A 281 -17.77 -2.34 -13.68
N ILE A 282 -16.81 -1.90 -12.87
CA ILE A 282 -16.67 -0.49 -12.50
C ILE A 282 -16.53 0.44 -13.70
N VAL A 283 -15.81 0.04 -14.75
CA VAL A 283 -15.59 0.86 -15.95
C VAL A 283 -16.92 1.18 -16.64
N GLN A 284 -17.81 0.20 -16.76
CA GLN A 284 -19.13 0.41 -17.39
C GLN A 284 -20.06 1.24 -16.49
N GLU A 285 -19.98 1.07 -15.19
CA GLU A 285 -20.78 1.83 -14.23
C GLU A 285 -20.36 3.31 -14.15
N ILE A 286 -19.06 3.58 -14.25
CA ILE A 286 -18.50 4.94 -14.37
C ILE A 286 -18.93 5.56 -15.71
N LYS A 287 -18.87 4.80 -16.81
CA LYS A 287 -19.35 5.26 -18.12
C LYS A 287 -20.81 5.68 -18.08
N ALA A 288 -21.62 4.93 -17.35
CA ALA A 288 -23.06 5.22 -17.19
C ALA A 288 -23.34 6.40 -16.23
N GLY A 289 -22.33 6.97 -15.56
CA GLY A 289 -22.52 8.06 -14.59
C GLY A 289 -23.13 7.64 -13.26
N LYS A 290 -23.05 6.34 -12.91
CA LYS A 290 -23.66 5.81 -11.70
C LYS A 290 -22.93 6.26 -10.42
N TYR A 291 -21.60 6.43 -10.49
CA TYR A 291 -20.77 6.83 -9.37
C TYR A 291 -20.07 8.16 -9.59
N ASP A 292 -19.90 8.89 -8.52
CA ASP A 292 -19.16 10.15 -8.47
C ASP A 292 -17.67 9.95 -8.24
N PHE A 293 -17.34 8.91 -7.48
CA PHE A 293 -15.97 8.53 -7.15
C PHE A 293 -15.78 7.03 -7.32
N ALA A 294 -14.69 6.65 -7.94
CA ALA A 294 -14.23 5.27 -7.99
C ALA A 294 -12.73 5.20 -8.20
N SER A 295 -12.06 4.28 -7.49
CA SER A 295 -10.70 3.87 -7.85
C SER A 295 -10.75 3.07 -9.15
N MET A 296 -9.87 3.40 -10.11
CA MET A 296 -9.92 2.80 -11.46
C MET A 296 -8.81 1.76 -11.65
N PRO A 297 -9.13 0.59 -12.27
CA PRO A 297 -8.16 -0.45 -12.52
C PRO A 297 -7.10 -0.01 -13.55
N ALA A 298 -5.82 -0.18 -13.20
CA ALA A 298 -4.71 0.30 -14.02
C ALA A 298 -4.57 -0.45 -15.35
N ASP A 299 -4.87 -1.74 -15.36
CA ASP A 299 -4.80 -2.62 -16.54
C ASP A 299 -5.92 -2.37 -17.56
N GLN A 300 -6.97 -1.63 -17.16
CA GLN A 300 -8.08 -1.24 -18.04
C GLN A 300 -8.03 0.23 -18.49
N TYR A 301 -6.91 0.94 -18.24
CA TYR A 301 -6.81 2.39 -18.47
C TYR A 301 -7.23 2.83 -19.88
N ASP A 302 -6.85 2.10 -20.93
CA ASP A 302 -7.20 2.43 -22.32
C ASP A 302 -8.71 2.41 -22.59
N THR A 303 -9.50 1.72 -21.76
CA THR A 303 -10.95 1.63 -21.93
C THR A 303 -11.70 2.84 -21.38
N TYR A 304 -11.10 3.59 -20.42
CA TYR A 304 -11.79 4.69 -19.75
C TYR A 304 -11.06 6.05 -19.81
N LYS A 305 -9.82 6.10 -20.28
CA LYS A 305 -9.02 7.34 -20.31
C LYS A 305 -9.67 8.51 -21.06
N ASP A 306 -10.52 8.19 -22.05
CA ASP A 306 -11.18 9.16 -22.91
C ASP A 306 -12.66 9.41 -22.52
N PHE A 307 -13.12 8.94 -21.37
CA PHE A 307 -14.49 9.19 -20.92
C PHE A 307 -14.73 10.67 -20.68
N THR A 308 -15.82 11.19 -21.28
CA THR A 308 -16.14 12.62 -21.29
C THR A 308 -16.82 13.09 -20.00
N ASN A 309 -17.36 12.19 -19.20
CA ASN A 309 -18.15 12.45 -18.00
C ASN A 309 -17.34 12.50 -16.70
N ILE A 310 -16.06 12.16 -16.76
CA ILE A 310 -15.18 12.13 -15.60
C ILE A 310 -13.93 13.00 -15.80
N THR A 311 -13.29 13.31 -14.69
CA THR A 311 -11.90 13.74 -14.63
C THR A 311 -11.12 12.70 -13.84
N LEU A 312 -9.99 12.26 -14.39
CA LEU A 312 -9.06 11.37 -13.68
C LEU A 312 -8.10 12.21 -12.84
N ILE A 313 -8.09 11.96 -11.54
CA ILE A 313 -7.10 12.49 -10.60
C ILE A 313 -6.28 11.34 -10.04
N GLY A 314 -5.05 11.57 -9.62
CA GLY A 314 -4.23 10.46 -9.14
C GLY A 314 -2.94 10.86 -8.45
N ASN A 315 -2.47 9.93 -7.61
CA ASN A 315 -1.23 10.03 -6.86
C ASN A 315 -0.39 8.76 -6.98
N ILE A 316 0.93 8.93 -6.86
CA ILE A 316 1.80 7.80 -6.53
C ILE A 316 1.53 7.43 -5.07
N THR A 317 1.29 6.15 -4.84
CA THR A 317 1.00 5.62 -3.51
C THR A 317 2.28 5.21 -2.77
N ASN A 318 2.14 4.87 -1.50
CA ASN A 318 3.18 4.24 -0.70
C ASN A 318 3.31 2.72 -0.96
N ASN A 319 2.75 2.21 -2.06
CA ASN A 319 2.86 0.80 -2.45
C ASN A 319 4.11 0.58 -3.31
N ILE A 320 4.95 -0.35 -2.90
CA ILE A 320 6.12 -0.82 -3.63
C ILE A 320 5.95 -2.28 -4.04
N SER A 321 6.18 -2.59 -5.31
CA SER A 321 6.35 -3.97 -5.77
C SER A 321 7.84 -4.29 -5.86
N TYR A 322 8.23 -5.51 -5.47
CA TYR A 322 9.62 -5.94 -5.45
C TYR A 322 9.77 -7.41 -5.82
N MET A 323 10.99 -7.82 -6.12
CA MET A 323 11.46 -9.20 -6.17
C MET A 323 12.35 -9.43 -4.95
N GLY A 324 12.03 -10.42 -4.13
CA GLY A 324 12.78 -10.78 -2.93
C GLY A 324 13.54 -12.09 -3.09
N PHE A 325 14.56 -12.29 -2.24
CA PHE A 325 15.47 -13.44 -2.31
C PHE A 325 15.57 -14.15 -0.96
N ASN A 326 15.40 -15.48 -0.96
CA ASN A 326 15.54 -16.29 0.25
C ASN A 326 17.03 -16.61 0.49
N MET A 327 17.61 -15.97 1.50
CA MET A 327 19.04 -16.05 1.83
C MET A 327 19.33 -16.69 3.20
N GLY A 328 18.32 -17.27 3.84
CA GLY A 328 18.52 -17.81 5.19
C GLY A 328 17.31 -18.54 5.74
N HIS A 329 17.13 -18.47 7.03
CA HIS A 329 15.98 -19.01 7.75
C HIS A 329 15.65 -18.18 9.00
N PHE A 330 14.50 -18.43 9.60
CA PHE A 330 14.12 -17.85 10.89
C PHE A 330 14.42 -18.85 12.01
N ASP A 331 15.30 -18.49 12.93
CA ASP A 331 15.60 -19.26 14.14
C ASP A 331 14.50 -19.02 15.19
N LYS A 332 13.60 -19.98 15.32
CA LYS A 332 12.45 -19.88 16.22
C LYS A 332 12.83 -19.86 17.70
N ASP A 333 13.95 -20.46 18.04
CA ASP A 333 14.41 -20.52 19.46
C ASP A 333 14.98 -19.18 19.90
N LYS A 334 15.61 -18.45 18.99
CA LYS A 334 16.17 -17.13 19.25
C LYS A 334 15.22 -15.98 18.87
N GLY A 335 14.23 -16.24 18.01
CA GLY A 335 13.31 -15.22 17.50
C GLY A 335 13.98 -14.26 16.50
N GLU A 336 14.99 -14.70 15.75
CA GLU A 336 15.77 -13.87 14.84
C GLU A 336 15.98 -14.53 13.47
N HIS A 337 16.24 -13.70 12.44
CA HIS A 337 16.62 -14.18 11.11
C HIS A 337 18.13 -14.50 11.08
N VAL A 338 18.47 -15.58 10.37
CA VAL A 338 19.84 -16.05 10.18
C VAL A 338 20.18 -16.08 8.71
N PHE A 339 21.18 -15.31 8.30
CA PHE A 339 21.73 -15.34 6.95
C PHE A 339 22.59 -16.58 6.74
N GLU A 340 22.38 -17.31 5.63
CA GLU A 340 23.12 -18.51 5.25
C GLU A 340 23.96 -18.29 3.99
N PRO A 341 25.29 -18.14 4.09
CA PRO A 341 26.16 -17.86 2.93
C PRO A 341 26.13 -18.94 1.83
N GLY A 342 25.68 -20.15 2.17
CA GLY A 342 25.62 -21.27 1.23
C GLY A 342 24.35 -21.37 0.38
N LYS A 343 23.36 -20.52 0.60
CA LYS A 343 22.16 -20.50 -0.25
C LYS A 343 22.44 -19.85 -1.60
N LYS A 344 21.77 -20.30 -2.67
CA LYS A 344 21.89 -19.76 -4.03
C LYS A 344 21.78 -18.23 -4.05
N MET A 345 20.72 -17.71 -3.39
CA MET A 345 20.43 -16.27 -3.37
C MET A 345 21.34 -15.46 -2.45
N SER A 346 22.24 -16.10 -1.67
CA SER A 346 23.25 -15.39 -0.88
C SER A 346 24.36 -14.80 -1.74
N ASP A 347 24.51 -15.25 -2.98
CA ASP A 347 25.44 -14.65 -3.95
C ASP A 347 24.88 -13.33 -4.53
N PRO A 348 25.50 -12.18 -4.23
CA PRO A 348 25.02 -10.89 -4.75
C PRO A 348 25.12 -10.77 -6.27
N ALA A 349 26.05 -11.50 -6.91
CA ALA A 349 26.18 -11.49 -8.36
C ALA A 349 24.94 -12.10 -9.02
N LEU A 350 24.45 -13.23 -8.49
CA LEU A 350 23.25 -13.87 -9.01
C LEU A 350 22.00 -12.97 -8.86
N ARG A 351 21.85 -12.31 -7.70
CA ARG A 351 20.74 -11.36 -7.47
C ARG A 351 20.78 -10.15 -8.44
N LYS A 352 21.97 -9.58 -8.65
CA LYS A 352 22.17 -8.48 -9.62
C LYS A 352 21.89 -8.91 -11.05
N ALA A 353 22.36 -10.10 -11.45
CA ALA A 353 22.10 -10.63 -12.79
C ALA A 353 20.59 -10.83 -13.03
N LEU A 354 19.87 -11.40 -12.05
CA LEU A 354 18.40 -11.52 -12.10
C LEU A 354 17.72 -10.16 -12.27
N ALA A 355 18.23 -9.12 -11.59
CA ALA A 355 17.65 -7.78 -11.63
C ALA A 355 17.87 -7.09 -12.99
N TYR A 356 19.09 -7.13 -13.54
CA TYR A 356 19.40 -6.51 -14.84
C TYR A 356 18.76 -7.24 -16.04
N ALA A 357 18.31 -8.47 -15.86
CA ALA A 357 17.62 -9.23 -16.91
C ALA A 357 16.16 -8.80 -17.12
N LEU A 358 15.55 -8.00 -16.22
CA LEU A 358 14.13 -7.64 -16.27
C LEU A 358 13.89 -6.25 -16.88
N ASP A 359 13.02 -6.17 -17.89
CA ASP A 359 12.51 -4.90 -18.42
C ASP A 359 11.23 -4.46 -17.72
N ASN A 360 11.39 -3.93 -16.50
CA ASN A 360 10.27 -3.41 -15.75
C ASN A 360 9.66 -2.13 -16.39
N GLU A 361 10.41 -1.39 -17.19
CA GLU A 361 9.89 -0.23 -17.93
C GLU A 361 8.96 -0.69 -19.06
N GLN A 362 9.31 -1.76 -19.78
CA GLN A 362 8.42 -2.34 -20.78
C GLN A 362 7.10 -2.82 -20.13
N VAL A 363 7.17 -3.59 -19.04
CA VAL A 363 5.96 -4.06 -18.34
C VAL A 363 5.12 -2.88 -17.83
N ALA A 364 5.76 -1.86 -17.23
CA ALA A 364 5.06 -0.67 -16.75
C ALA A 364 4.29 0.07 -17.85
N ASN A 365 4.89 0.18 -19.04
CA ASN A 365 4.32 0.92 -20.16
C ASN A 365 3.30 0.08 -20.96
N GLU A 366 3.61 -1.17 -21.27
CA GLU A 366 2.79 -2.00 -22.17
C GLU A 366 1.63 -2.68 -21.42
N THR A 367 1.88 -3.19 -20.21
CA THR A 367 0.82 -3.87 -19.43
C THR A 367 0.01 -2.88 -18.59
N TYR A 368 0.69 -1.96 -17.90
CA TYR A 368 0.04 -1.05 -16.96
C TYR A 368 -0.15 0.37 -17.51
N GLN A 369 0.08 0.59 -18.80
CA GLN A 369 -0.19 1.86 -19.49
C GLN A 369 0.49 3.08 -18.84
N GLY A 370 1.62 2.88 -18.14
CA GLY A 370 2.32 3.91 -17.37
C GLY A 370 1.70 4.24 -16.01
N LEU A 371 0.70 3.48 -15.56
CA LEU A 371 0.12 3.59 -14.20
C LEU A 371 0.89 2.79 -13.15
N ARG A 372 1.88 2.02 -13.58
CA ARG A 372 3.01 1.60 -12.77
C ARG A 372 4.27 2.23 -13.34
N ILE A 373 5.19 2.60 -12.48
CA ILE A 373 6.45 3.26 -12.83
C ILE A 373 7.57 2.35 -12.37
N ALA A 374 8.53 2.03 -13.23
CA ALA A 374 9.68 1.23 -12.85
C ALA A 374 10.42 1.90 -11.69
N ALA A 375 10.46 1.22 -10.56
CA ALA A 375 11.02 1.72 -9.31
C ALA A 375 12.55 1.58 -9.31
N ASN A 376 13.22 2.52 -8.68
CA ASN A 376 14.67 2.52 -8.52
C ASN A 376 15.13 2.16 -7.10
N THR A 377 14.26 2.34 -6.11
CA THR A 377 14.54 2.05 -4.69
C THR A 377 13.36 1.35 -4.03
N LEU A 378 13.54 0.83 -2.81
CA LEU A 378 12.47 0.22 -2.00
C LEU A 378 11.58 1.25 -1.28
N LEU A 379 11.85 2.55 -1.44
CA LEU A 379 10.92 3.63 -1.11
C LEU A 379 10.23 4.13 -2.38
N THR A 380 9.09 4.77 -2.21
CA THR A 380 8.34 5.37 -3.33
C THR A 380 8.44 6.90 -3.27
N PRO A 381 8.23 7.63 -4.37
CA PRO A 381 8.16 9.09 -4.37
C PRO A 381 7.12 9.68 -3.41
N PHE A 382 6.21 8.85 -2.89
CA PHE A 382 5.26 9.22 -1.83
C PHE A 382 5.95 9.81 -0.58
N PHE A 383 7.17 9.37 -0.27
CA PHE A 383 7.89 9.80 0.93
C PHE A 383 8.72 11.09 0.73
N GLY A 384 8.52 11.81 -0.36
CA GLY A 384 9.05 13.16 -0.57
C GLY A 384 10.57 13.24 -0.45
N GLU A 385 11.07 14.05 0.47
CA GLU A 385 12.49 14.41 0.59
C GLU A 385 13.44 13.26 0.94
N ILE A 386 12.93 12.21 1.61
CA ILE A 386 13.75 11.03 1.96
C ILE A 386 13.87 10.01 0.82
N TYR A 387 13.07 10.16 -0.24
CA TYR A 387 13.19 9.33 -1.44
C TYR A 387 14.41 9.76 -2.27
N ALA A 388 15.22 8.79 -2.67
CA ALA A 388 16.34 9.00 -3.60
C ALA A 388 15.85 8.78 -5.04
N ASP A 389 15.90 9.82 -5.86
CA ASP A 389 15.49 9.73 -7.25
C ASP A 389 16.52 8.98 -8.14
N LYS A 390 16.18 8.77 -9.42
CA LYS A 390 17.05 8.03 -10.35
C LYS A 390 18.42 8.69 -10.59
N SER A 391 18.60 9.98 -10.29
CA SER A 391 19.90 10.66 -10.38
C SER A 391 20.82 10.33 -9.18
N GLU A 392 20.24 9.97 -8.05
CA GLU A 392 20.96 9.60 -6.82
C GLU A 392 21.15 8.08 -6.72
N VAL A 393 20.10 7.30 -7.04
CA VAL A 393 20.11 5.83 -7.11
C VAL A 393 19.47 5.40 -8.42
N PRO A 394 20.26 4.96 -9.41
CA PRO A 394 19.75 4.71 -10.77
C PRO A 394 18.77 3.55 -10.86
N GLY A 395 18.81 2.61 -9.90
CA GLY A 395 18.04 1.37 -9.94
C GLY A 395 18.57 0.38 -10.97
N PHE A 396 17.86 -0.74 -11.12
CA PHE A 396 18.20 -1.79 -12.09
C PHE A 396 17.42 -1.54 -13.38
N THR A 397 18.12 -1.04 -14.41
CA THR A 397 17.57 -0.89 -15.75
C THR A 397 17.86 -2.14 -16.57
N TYR A 398 16.96 -2.50 -17.49
CA TYR A 398 17.14 -3.66 -18.37
C TYR A 398 18.46 -3.61 -19.12
N ASN A 399 19.34 -4.56 -18.84
CA ASN A 399 20.64 -4.70 -19.48
C ASN A 399 21.06 -6.19 -19.47
N PRO A 400 20.57 -6.99 -20.43
CA PRO A 400 20.86 -8.42 -20.48
C PRO A 400 22.35 -8.71 -20.70
N GLU A 401 23.09 -7.82 -21.35
CA GLU A 401 24.55 -8.01 -21.55
C GLU A 401 25.33 -7.80 -20.24
N GLU A 402 24.92 -6.83 -19.41
CA GLU A 402 25.50 -6.68 -18.06
C GLU A 402 25.14 -7.87 -17.16
N SER A 403 23.90 -8.40 -17.27
CA SER A 403 23.49 -9.61 -16.58
C SER A 403 24.40 -10.80 -16.92
N LYS A 404 24.62 -11.07 -18.21
CA LYS A 404 25.52 -12.14 -18.69
C LYS A 404 26.96 -11.93 -18.22
N LYS A 405 27.44 -10.68 -18.27
CA LYS A 405 28.79 -10.32 -17.82
C LYS A 405 28.97 -10.60 -16.33
N ILE A 406 28.00 -10.17 -15.49
CA ILE A 406 28.03 -10.43 -14.04
C ILE A 406 28.07 -11.93 -13.75
N LEU A 407 27.25 -12.73 -14.44
CA LEU A 407 27.25 -14.20 -14.29
C LEU A 407 28.62 -14.79 -14.65
N ALA A 408 29.17 -14.41 -15.79
CA ALA A 408 30.46 -14.91 -16.26
C ALA A 408 31.62 -14.53 -15.32
N ASP A 409 31.66 -13.26 -14.87
CA ASP A 409 32.68 -12.76 -13.93
C ASP A 409 32.60 -13.46 -12.57
N ALA A 410 31.40 -13.85 -12.15
CA ALA A 410 31.15 -14.59 -10.91
C ALA A 410 31.39 -16.10 -11.03
N GLY A 411 31.63 -16.62 -12.25
CA GLY A 411 31.94 -18.02 -12.49
C GLY A 411 30.77 -18.92 -12.90
N TYR A 412 29.59 -18.35 -13.14
CA TYR A 412 28.46 -19.07 -13.72
C TYR A 412 28.66 -19.23 -15.23
N LYS A 413 28.61 -20.47 -15.73
CA LYS A 413 28.92 -20.76 -17.14
C LYS A 413 28.08 -21.92 -17.64
N ASP A 414 27.60 -21.84 -18.86
CA ASP A 414 27.03 -22.98 -19.57
C ASP A 414 28.18 -23.94 -19.96
N THR A 415 28.26 -25.07 -19.27
CA THR A 415 29.33 -26.05 -19.43
C THR A 415 28.92 -27.30 -20.22
N ASP A 416 27.63 -27.56 -20.36
CA ASP A 416 27.08 -28.69 -21.10
C ASP A 416 26.42 -28.31 -22.43
N GLY A 417 26.25 -27.02 -22.70
CA GLY A 417 25.74 -26.49 -23.97
C GLY A 417 24.22 -26.51 -24.09
N ASP A 418 23.49 -26.59 -22.95
CA ASP A 418 22.02 -26.63 -22.95
C ASP A 418 21.37 -25.22 -22.99
N GLY A 419 22.20 -24.18 -22.93
CA GLY A 419 21.80 -22.77 -22.97
C GLY A 419 21.54 -22.14 -21.61
N TYR A 420 21.79 -22.87 -20.53
CA TYR A 420 21.70 -22.40 -19.15
C TYR A 420 23.08 -22.47 -18.47
N VAL A 421 23.27 -21.58 -17.52
CA VAL A 421 24.51 -21.59 -16.73
C VAL A 421 24.38 -22.59 -15.57
N GLU A 422 25.48 -23.29 -15.28
CA GLU A 422 25.65 -24.06 -14.07
C GLU A 422 26.07 -23.17 -12.90
N ASP A 423 25.98 -23.71 -11.68
CA ASP A 423 26.56 -23.11 -10.50
C ASP A 423 28.12 -23.11 -10.56
N LYS A 424 28.75 -22.50 -9.56
CA LYS A 424 30.22 -22.37 -9.50
C LYS A 424 30.95 -23.71 -9.37
N GLU A 425 30.25 -24.78 -9.00
CA GLU A 425 30.73 -26.16 -8.92
C GLU A 425 30.43 -26.97 -10.21
N GLY A 426 29.80 -26.35 -11.21
CA GLY A 426 29.44 -27.01 -12.47
C GLY A 426 28.20 -27.91 -12.37
N LYS A 427 27.32 -27.66 -11.41
CA LYS A 427 26.05 -28.39 -11.28
C LYS A 427 24.90 -27.59 -11.89
N PRO A 428 23.85 -28.27 -12.39
CA PRO A 428 22.68 -27.59 -12.92
C PRO A 428 22.08 -26.59 -11.92
N LEU A 429 21.90 -25.34 -12.33
CA LEU A 429 21.33 -24.27 -11.52
C LEU A 429 19.88 -24.02 -11.93
N THR A 430 18.94 -24.43 -11.07
CA THR A 430 17.52 -24.05 -11.20
C THR A 430 17.13 -23.12 -10.06
N ILE A 431 16.44 -22.03 -10.37
CA ILE A 431 15.95 -21.04 -9.43
C ILE A 431 14.43 -21.15 -9.33
N THR A 432 13.94 -21.41 -8.13
CA THR A 432 12.50 -21.59 -7.88
C THR A 432 11.85 -20.25 -7.51
N LEU A 433 10.86 -19.83 -8.31
CA LEU A 433 10.12 -18.58 -8.13
C LEU A 433 8.76 -18.84 -7.46
N LEU A 434 8.53 -18.21 -6.33
CA LEU A 434 7.21 -18.09 -5.70
C LEU A 434 6.52 -16.83 -6.21
N ALA A 435 5.35 -16.95 -6.82
CA ALA A 435 4.59 -15.82 -7.36
C ALA A 435 3.11 -15.94 -7.01
N PRO A 436 2.43 -14.84 -6.59
CA PRO A 436 0.99 -14.83 -6.36
C PRO A 436 0.22 -14.63 -7.66
N VAL A 437 -0.99 -15.12 -7.77
CA VAL A 437 -1.96 -14.69 -8.77
C VAL A 437 -2.90 -13.66 -8.14
N GLY A 438 -3.01 -12.48 -8.76
CA GLY A 438 -3.87 -11.38 -8.30
C GLY A 438 -4.66 -10.73 -9.43
N SER A 439 -4.18 -10.85 -10.68
CA SER A 439 -4.84 -10.30 -11.87
C SER A 439 -4.72 -11.25 -13.07
N GLN A 440 -5.51 -11.02 -14.09
CA GLN A 440 -5.45 -11.81 -15.34
C GLN A 440 -4.13 -11.60 -16.10
N THR A 441 -3.42 -10.51 -15.85
CA THR A 441 -2.16 -10.17 -16.52
C THR A 441 -0.93 -10.77 -15.84
N ASP A 442 -1.03 -11.23 -14.60
CA ASP A 442 0.12 -11.68 -13.81
C ASP A 442 0.83 -12.88 -14.44
N GLU A 443 0.09 -13.89 -14.89
CA GLU A 443 0.69 -15.06 -15.54
C GLU A 443 1.48 -14.69 -16.79
N ALA A 444 0.98 -13.77 -17.61
CA ALA A 444 1.68 -13.30 -18.81
C ALA A 444 2.98 -12.57 -18.44
N ILE A 445 2.98 -11.77 -17.38
CA ILE A 445 4.16 -11.08 -16.87
C ILE A 445 5.19 -12.09 -16.34
N TYR A 446 4.75 -13.12 -15.61
CA TYR A 446 5.67 -14.12 -15.07
C TYR A 446 6.34 -14.95 -16.17
N GLN A 447 5.59 -15.35 -17.21
CA GLN A 447 6.16 -16.03 -18.38
C GLN A 447 7.15 -15.14 -19.13
N GLN A 448 6.83 -13.84 -19.26
CA GLN A 448 7.76 -12.88 -19.87
C GLN A 448 9.06 -12.75 -19.06
N TYR A 449 8.99 -12.71 -17.73
CA TYR A 449 10.18 -12.69 -16.87
C TYR A 449 11.00 -13.96 -17.00
N ILE A 450 10.37 -15.13 -17.04
CA ILE A 450 11.05 -16.42 -17.23
C ILE A 450 11.79 -16.44 -18.56
N GLU A 451 11.19 -15.95 -19.65
CA GLU A 451 11.88 -15.85 -20.95
C GLU A 451 13.05 -14.85 -20.93
N TRP A 452 12.94 -13.73 -20.23
CA TRP A 452 14.06 -12.80 -20.09
C TRP A 452 15.22 -13.40 -19.30
N TRP A 453 14.96 -14.12 -18.22
CA TRP A 453 16.00 -14.82 -17.46
C TRP A 453 16.64 -15.94 -18.30
N LYS A 454 15.87 -16.68 -19.05
CA LYS A 454 16.38 -17.68 -20.01
C LYS A 454 17.30 -17.05 -21.05
N ASN A 455 16.98 -15.87 -21.57
CA ASN A 455 17.82 -15.17 -22.57
C ASN A 455 19.20 -14.75 -22.03
N VAL A 456 19.38 -14.73 -20.72
CA VAL A 456 20.68 -14.50 -20.07
C VAL A 456 21.29 -15.80 -19.50
N GLY A 457 20.69 -16.95 -19.78
CA GLY A 457 21.17 -18.25 -19.36
C GLY A 457 20.74 -18.69 -17.96
N LEU A 458 19.73 -18.04 -17.35
CA LEU A 458 19.21 -18.43 -16.03
C LEU A 458 17.96 -19.29 -16.18
N ARG A 459 17.97 -20.49 -15.56
CA ARG A 459 16.80 -21.36 -15.49
C ARG A 459 15.96 -21.00 -14.28
N VAL A 460 14.81 -20.36 -14.52
CA VAL A 460 13.85 -19.98 -13.51
C VAL A 460 12.54 -20.71 -13.74
N GLU A 461 11.99 -21.32 -12.69
CA GLU A 461 10.75 -22.07 -12.75
C GLU A 461 9.81 -21.63 -11.62
N LEU A 462 8.50 -21.55 -11.90
CA LEU A 462 7.51 -21.31 -10.86
C LEU A 462 7.47 -22.48 -9.88
N LEU A 463 7.28 -22.18 -8.60
CA LEU A 463 7.09 -23.19 -7.54
C LEU A 463 5.92 -24.11 -7.92
N ASN A 464 6.19 -25.41 -8.03
CA ASN A 464 5.23 -26.42 -8.49
C ASN A 464 4.63 -26.12 -9.89
N GLY A 465 5.34 -25.37 -10.73
CA GLY A 465 4.97 -25.07 -12.12
C GLY A 465 3.81 -24.07 -12.28
N ARG A 466 3.43 -23.35 -11.23
CA ARG A 466 2.30 -22.40 -11.27
C ARG A 466 2.44 -21.29 -10.23
N SER A 467 1.75 -20.16 -10.47
CA SER A 467 1.47 -19.18 -9.43
C SER A 467 0.47 -19.69 -8.39
N LEU A 468 0.46 -19.10 -7.20
CA LEU A 468 -0.39 -19.51 -6.09
C LEU A 468 -1.44 -18.44 -5.81
N ASP A 469 -2.63 -18.87 -5.32
CA ASP A 469 -3.56 -17.92 -4.71
C ASP A 469 -2.90 -17.18 -3.54
N PHE A 470 -3.42 -15.98 -3.23
CA PHE A 470 -2.77 -15.09 -2.27
C PHE A 470 -2.59 -15.72 -0.88
N ASN A 471 -3.55 -16.53 -0.40
CA ASN A 471 -3.46 -17.14 0.93
C ASN A 471 -2.35 -18.20 0.97
N ALA A 472 -2.29 -19.09 -0.02
CA ALA A 472 -1.23 -20.09 -0.14
C ALA A 472 0.16 -19.45 -0.34
N TYR A 473 0.24 -18.37 -1.11
CA TYR A 473 1.45 -17.58 -1.28
C TYR A 473 1.89 -16.93 0.05
N ALA A 474 0.97 -16.24 0.74
CA ALA A 474 1.26 -15.57 2.01
C ALA A 474 1.66 -16.56 3.11
N GLU A 475 1.03 -17.74 3.15
CA GLU A 475 1.41 -18.81 4.07
C GLU A 475 2.87 -19.24 3.88
N LYS A 476 3.33 -19.39 2.62
CA LYS A 476 4.74 -19.71 2.32
C LYS A 476 5.71 -18.69 2.90
N LEU A 477 5.41 -17.39 2.77
CA LEU A 477 6.25 -16.32 3.31
C LEU A 477 6.18 -16.26 4.83
N THR A 478 4.98 -16.27 5.42
CA THR A 478 4.79 -16.07 6.86
C THR A 478 5.20 -17.27 7.70
N THR A 479 5.27 -18.47 7.12
CA THR A 479 5.84 -19.67 7.76
C THR A 479 7.33 -19.85 7.48
N TYR A 480 7.94 -18.90 6.73
CA TYR A 480 9.34 -18.93 6.33
C TYR A 480 9.73 -20.22 5.61
N SER A 481 8.91 -20.61 4.62
CA SER A 481 9.16 -21.82 3.83
C SER A 481 10.47 -21.74 3.06
N ASN A 482 11.17 -22.87 2.96
CA ASN A 482 12.45 -22.99 2.24
C ASN A 482 12.33 -23.66 0.87
N ASP A 483 11.12 -23.82 0.33
CA ASP A 483 10.88 -24.51 -0.93
C ASP A 483 10.93 -23.58 -2.16
N PHE A 484 11.33 -22.32 -1.98
CA PHE A 484 11.58 -21.36 -3.05
C PHE A 484 12.87 -20.57 -2.81
N ASP A 485 13.47 -20.09 -3.90
CA ASP A 485 14.71 -19.30 -3.88
C ASP A 485 14.42 -17.78 -3.92
N MET A 486 13.38 -17.39 -4.65
CA MET A 486 12.96 -15.99 -4.76
C MET A 486 11.45 -15.86 -4.89
N TRP A 487 10.94 -14.66 -4.68
CA TRP A 487 9.51 -14.38 -4.83
C TRP A 487 9.24 -13.00 -5.42
N LEU A 488 8.05 -12.83 -6.01
CA LEU A 488 7.52 -11.53 -6.40
C LEU A 488 6.48 -11.10 -5.36
N GLY A 489 6.63 -9.89 -4.83
CA GLY A 489 5.76 -9.39 -3.77
C GLY A 489 5.60 -7.89 -3.80
N GLY A 490 4.92 -7.37 -2.79
CA GLY A 490 4.75 -5.95 -2.57
C GLY A 490 4.45 -5.64 -1.11
N PHE A 491 4.74 -4.40 -0.71
CA PHE A 491 4.35 -3.85 0.58
C PHE A 491 3.57 -2.56 0.38
N VAL A 492 2.58 -2.35 1.24
CA VAL A 492 2.10 -1.02 1.58
C VAL A 492 3.00 -0.52 2.70
N ILE A 493 3.92 0.38 2.38
CA ILE A 493 4.80 0.98 3.39
C ILE A 493 3.91 1.91 4.23
N GLY A 494 3.90 1.72 5.55
CA GLY A 494 3.18 2.61 6.46
C GLY A 494 3.62 4.06 6.33
N PHE A 495 2.97 4.97 7.02
CA PHE A 495 3.41 6.38 7.05
C PHE A 495 4.75 6.56 7.77
N ASN A 496 5.13 5.61 8.62
CA ASN A 496 6.50 5.47 9.09
C ASN A 496 7.28 4.57 8.12
N PRO A 497 8.21 5.12 7.32
CA PRO A 497 9.00 4.35 6.35
C PRO A 497 10.27 3.75 6.92
N ASP A 498 10.46 3.75 8.24
CA ASP A 498 11.67 3.23 8.88
C ASP A 498 11.88 1.75 8.49
N PRO A 499 13.04 1.40 7.92
CA PRO A 499 13.23 0.07 7.34
C PRO A 499 13.37 -1.04 8.38
N ASP A 500 13.58 -0.70 9.66
CA ASP A 500 13.81 -1.67 10.72
C ASP A 500 12.62 -2.64 10.88
N GLY A 501 11.39 -2.14 10.87
CA GLY A 501 10.17 -2.96 10.99
C GLY A 501 9.91 -3.93 9.82
N LEU A 502 10.55 -3.72 8.67
CA LEU A 502 10.42 -4.59 7.49
C LEU A 502 11.65 -5.47 7.25
N TYR A 503 12.86 -4.97 7.58
CA TYR A 503 14.12 -5.57 7.14
C TYR A 503 15.13 -5.78 8.29
N GLY A 504 14.73 -5.47 9.53
CA GLY A 504 15.57 -5.69 10.71
C GLY A 504 15.82 -7.19 11.01
N PRO A 505 16.82 -7.50 11.82
CA PRO A 505 17.19 -8.90 12.15
C PRO A 505 16.07 -9.70 12.83
N ILE A 506 15.14 -9.03 13.52
CA ILE A 506 13.99 -9.64 14.19
C ILE A 506 12.66 -9.29 13.53
N ALA A 507 12.67 -8.50 12.45
CA ALA A 507 11.46 -8.02 11.79
C ALA A 507 10.65 -9.16 11.15
N ARG A 508 9.39 -9.30 11.53
CA ARG A 508 8.48 -10.35 11.03
C ARG A 508 8.41 -10.42 9.49
N PHE A 509 8.62 -9.30 8.81
CA PHE A 509 8.53 -9.20 7.36
C PHE A 509 9.89 -9.33 6.64
N ASN A 510 10.99 -9.60 7.36
CA ASN A 510 12.29 -9.87 6.74
C ASN A 510 12.32 -11.27 6.11
N PHE A 511 11.43 -11.50 5.13
CA PHE A 511 11.34 -12.78 4.41
C PHE A 511 12.61 -13.12 3.62
N SER A 512 13.49 -12.15 3.41
CA SER A 512 14.80 -12.37 2.80
C SER A 512 15.79 -13.04 3.73
N HIS A 513 15.54 -13.03 5.03
CA HIS A 513 16.48 -13.47 6.07
C HIS A 513 17.85 -12.79 5.92
N TYR A 514 17.83 -11.55 5.40
CA TYR A 514 19.05 -10.79 5.21
C TYR A 514 19.45 -10.15 6.52
N VAL A 515 20.60 -10.57 7.03
CA VAL A 515 21.24 -10.02 8.22
C VAL A 515 22.68 -9.65 7.86
N ASN A 516 23.01 -8.37 8.02
CA ASN A 516 24.32 -7.81 7.70
C ASN A 516 24.61 -6.66 8.68
N ASP A 517 25.79 -6.63 9.28
CA ASP A 517 26.12 -5.67 10.34
C ASP A 517 26.04 -4.21 9.89
N GLU A 518 26.48 -3.90 8.66
CA GLU A 518 26.42 -2.56 8.09
C GLU A 518 24.96 -2.13 7.86
N HIS A 519 24.14 -3.02 7.29
CA HIS A 519 22.73 -2.79 7.10
C HIS A 519 22.02 -2.57 8.45
N THR A 520 22.23 -3.47 9.41
CA THR A 520 21.62 -3.39 10.75
C THR A 520 21.98 -2.08 11.45
N LYS A 521 23.25 -1.68 11.37
CA LYS A 521 23.69 -0.40 11.93
C LYS A 521 22.95 0.77 11.26
N LEU A 522 22.87 0.78 9.93
CA LEU A 522 22.28 1.88 9.18
C LEU A 522 20.76 2.03 9.46
N ILE A 523 20.01 0.93 9.50
CA ILE A 523 18.58 0.99 9.84
C ILE A 523 18.34 1.37 11.30
N SER A 524 19.20 0.93 12.23
CA SER A 524 19.15 1.37 13.62
C SER A 524 19.46 2.87 13.79
N GLU A 525 20.38 3.43 12.98
CA GLU A 525 20.63 4.88 12.97
C GLU A 525 19.40 5.66 12.44
N ILE A 526 18.70 5.15 11.43
CA ILE A 526 17.45 5.73 10.93
C ILE A 526 16.37 5.77 12.02
N ALA A 527 16.24 4.71 12.79
CA ALA A 527 15.27 4.63 13.89
C ALA A 527 15.73 5.38 15.17
N SER A 528 16.97 5.87 15.21
CA SER A 528 17.54 6.48 16.40
C SER A 528 17.21 7.97 16.56
N GLU A 529 17.62 8.52 17.69
CA GLU A 529 17.51 9.95 18.02
C GLU A 529 18.18 10.87 16.98
N ALA A 530 19.20 10.39 16.25
CA ALA A 530 19.86 11.15 15.18
C ALA A 530 18.90 11.57 14.06
N SER A 531 17.86 10.79 13.79
CA SER A 531 16.85 11.05 12.76
C SER A 531 15.78 12.08 13.17
N PHE A 532 15.83 12.65 14.35
CA PHE A 532 15.04 13.84 14.68
C PHE A 532 15.56 15.10 13.97
N ASP A 533 16.84 15.12 13.57
CA ASP A 533 17.34 16.14 12.65
C ASP A 533 16.86 15.81 11.23
N PRO A 534 16.04 16.67 10.59
CA PRO A 534 15.48 16.38 9.28
C PRO A 534 16.53 16.16 8.19
N ALA A 535 17.62 16.94 8.21
CA ALA A 535 18.69 16.81 7.22
C ALA A 535 19.45 15.49 7.40
N LYS A 536 19.71 15.09 8.65
CA LYS A 536 20.35 13.82 8.98
C LYS A 536 19.44 12.63 8.60
N ARG A 537 18.14 12.74 8.84
CA ARG A 537 17.16 11.73 8.41
C ARG A 537 17.18 11.52 6.90
N VAL A 538 17.13 12.61 6.12
CA VAL A 538 17.23 12.54 4.66
C VAL A 538 18.53 11.86 4.22
N GLU A 539 19.66 12.26 4.80
CA GLU A 539 20.97 11.66 4.52
C GLU A 539 20.98 10.15 4.78
N LEU A 540 20.51 9.71 5.95
CA LEU A 540 20.49 8.30 6.36
C LEU A 540 19.58 7.46 5.44
N PHE A 541 18.39 7.95 5.09
CA PHE A 541 17.52 7.25 4.16
C PHE A 541 18.11 7.13 2.76
N LYS A 542 18.80 8.15 2.26
CA LYS A 542 19.48 8.10 0.96
C LYS A 542 20.68 7.15 0.98
N GLN A 543 21.43 7.11 2.09
CA GLN A 543 22.49 6.12 2.30
C GLN A 543 21.93 4.69 2.31
N TRP A 544 20.79 4.46 2.98
CA TRP A 544 20.15 3.14 3.01
C TRP A 544 19.69 2.69 1.61
N GLN A 545 19.05 3.58 0.85
CA GLN A 545 18.61 3.26 -0.52
C GLN A 545 19.78 2.93 -1.44
N LYS A 546 20.91 3.65 -1.30
CA LYS A 546 22.14 3.35 -2.02
C LYS A 546 22.73 2.00 -1.60
N PHE A 547 22.78 1.72 -0.30
CA PHE A 547 23.22 0.43 0.23
C PHE A 547 22.41 -0.72 -0.37
N VAL A 548 21.08 -0.60 -0.40
CA VAL A 548 20.17 -1.63 -0.98
C VAL A 548 20.45 -1.84 -2.47
N PHE A 549 20.71 -0.79 -3.23
CA PHE A 549 21.07 -0.91 -4.65
C PHE A 549 22.41 -1.63 -4.82
N GLU A 550 23.41 -1.31 -3.99
CA GLU A 550 24.71 -1.96 -4.02
C GLU A 550 24.67 -3.41 -3.53
N ASN A 551 23.79 -3.73 -2.58
CA ASN A 551 23.62 -5.03 -1.92
C ASN A 551 22.16 -5.48 -1.95
N PRO A 552 21.58 -5.79 -3.13
CA PRO A 552 20.15 -6.03 -3.25
C PRO A 552 19.71 -7.31 -2.53
N PHE A 553 19.09 -7.17 -1.38
CA PHE A 553 18.36 -8.25 -0.71
C PHE A 553 16.90 -8.32 -1.17
N GLN A 554 16.39 -7.24 -1.73
CA GLN A 554 15.19 -7.12 -2.53
C GLN A 554 15.47 -6.16 -3.69
N VAL A 555 14.84 -6.38 -4.83
CA VAL A 555 14.94 -5.54 -6.02
C VAL A 555 13.61 -4.86 -6.25
N PRO A 556 13.55 -3.52 -6.22
CA PRO A 556 12.33 -2.77 -6.51
C PRO A 556 11.88 -3.01 -7.96
N ARG A 557 10.56 -3.16 -8.17
CA ARG A 557 9.98 -3.37 -9.49
C ARG A 557 9.13 -2.18 -9.93
N PHE A 558 8.10 -1.84 -9.16
CA PHE A 558 7.15 -0.78 -9.52
C PHE A 558 6.74 0.07 -8.34
N ASN A 559 6.63 1.37 -8.56
CA ASN A 559 5.78 2.30 -7.84
C ASN A 559 4.39 2.30 -8.48
N THR A 560 3.34 2.39 -7.68
CA THR A 560 1.95 2.32 -8.16
C THR A 560 1.31 3.70 -8.19
N TYR A 561 0.73 4.06 -9.33
CA TYR A 561 -0.20 5.18 -9.45
C TYR A 561 -1.62 4.69 -9.09
N SER A 562 -2.28 5.36 -8.16
CA SER A 562 -3.71 5.18 -7.92
C SER A 562 -4.48 6.26 -8.67
N LEU A 563 -5.40 5.86 -9.54
CA LEU A 563 -6.29 6.77 -10.25
C LEU A 563 -7.69 6.72 -9.64
N THR A 564 -8.25 7.90 -9.41
CA THR A 564 -9.66 8.07 -9.05
C THR A 564 -10.39 8.76 -10.19
N ALA A 565 -11.45 8.12 -10.69
CA ALA A 565 -12.40 8.76 -11.56
C ALA A 565 -13.34 9.62 -10.71
N VAL A 566 -13.47 10.90 -11.08
CA VAL A 566 -14.40 11.84 -10.44
C VAL A 566 -15.39 12.33 -11.47
N ASN A 567 -16.68 12.11 -11.25
CA ASN A 567 -17.75 12.57 -12.15
C ASN A 567 -17.80 14.11 -12.22
N LYS A 568 -18.01 14.64 -13.40
CA LYS A 568 -18.02 16.11 -13.64
C LYS A 568 -19.10 16.86 -12.87
N ARG A 569 -20.08 16.16 -12.29
CA ARG A 569 -21.05 16.80 -11.38
C ARG A 569 -20.46 17.16 -10.01
N VAL A 570 -19.29 16.62 -9.64
CA VAL A 570 -18.58 17.00 -8.40
C VAL A 570 -17.89 18.32 -8.61
N LYS A 571 -18.16 19.31 -7.73
CA LYS A 571 -17.66 20.68 -7.89
C LYS A 571 -16.17 20.81 -7.66
N HIS A 572 -15.68 20.28 -6.54
CA HIS A 572 -14.29 20.40 -6.12
C HIS A 572 -13.84 19.17 -5.37
N VAL A 573 -12.62 18.73 -5.63
CA VAL A 573 -11.93 17.63 -4.89
C VAL A 573 -10.43 17.91 -4.88
N ASN A 574 -9.78 17.63 -3.75
CA ASN A 574 -8.34 17.63 -3.61
C ASN A 574 -7.88 16.36 -2.89
N ILE A 575 -7.02 15.55 -3.54
CA ILE A 575 -6.40 14.35 -2.99
C ILE A 575 -4.88 14.49 -2.87
N ALA A 576 -4.35 15.73 -2.93
CA ALA A 576 -2.92 15.96 -2.78
C ALA A 576 -2.45 15.50 -1.39
N GLN A 577 -1.27 14.92 -1.37
CA GLN A 577 -0.64 14.44 -0.14
C GLN A 577 -0.52 15.58 0.90
N GLY A 578 -0.82 15.29 2.15
CA GLY A 578 -0.87 16.28 3.22
C GLY A 578 -2.08 17.24 3.16
N LYS A 579 -3.02 16.96 2.27
CA LYS A 579 -4.34 17.60 2.23
C LYS A 579 -5.41 16.63 2.69
N ASP A 580 -6.41 17.14 3.36
CA ASP A 580 -7.65 16.42 3.62
C ASP A 580 -8.53 16.48 2.36
N THR A 581 -9.23 15.40 2.06
CA THR A 581 -10.19 15.34 0.94
C THR A 581 -11.27 16.42 1.09
N GLY A 582 -11.53 16.87 2.33
CA GLY A 582 -12.49 17.95 2.59
C GLY A 582 -13.91 17.53 2.27
N TRP A 583 -14.31 16.32 2.72
CA TRP A 583 -15.65 15.79 2.47
C TRP A 583 -16.78 16.75 2.86
N GLU A 584 -16.55 17.62 3.86
CA GLU A 584 -17.50 18.67 4.26
C GLU A 584 -17.63 19.80 3.23
N GLN A 585 -16.63 19.95 2.34
CA GLN A 585 -16.62 20.99 1.30
C GLN A 585 -17.15 20.50 -0.04
N VAL A 586 -17.33 19.18 -0.22
CA VAL A 586 -17.80 18.62 -1.49
C VAL A 586 -19.21 19.14 -1.80
N GLU A 587 -19.40 19.64 -3.03
CA GLU A 587 -20.66 20.11 -3.58
C GLU A 587 -20.95 19.41 -4.90
N LEU A 588 -22.23 19.29 -5.25
CA LEU A 588 -22.69 18.70 -6.51
C LEU A 588 -23.30 19.74 -7.42
N LEU A 589 -23.10 19.61 -8.73
CA LEU A 589 -23.63 20.50 -9.76
C LEU A 589 -24.98 20.05 -10.32
N SER A 590 -25.36 18.79 -10.08
CA SER A 590 -26.61 18.19 -10.55
C SER A 590 -27.07 17.05 -9.63
N GLU A 591 -28.35 16.69 -9.70
CA GLU A 591 -28.96 15.59 -8.92
C GLU A 591 -28.41 14.21 -9.30
N THR A 592 -28.09 14.02 -10.60
CA THR A 592 -27.62 12.74 -11.13
C THR A 592 -26.24 12.89 -11.74
N GLY A 593 -25.46 11.80 -11.73
CA GLY A 593 -24.17 11.74 -12.41
C GLY A 593 -24.32 11.87 -13.93
N GLU A 594 -23.32 12.46 -14.56
CA GLU A 594 -23.23 12.54 -16.01
C GLU A 594 -22.79 11.19 -16.58
N ALA A 595 -23.43 10.75 -17.67
CA ALA A 595 -22.97 9.60 -18.46
C ALA A 595 -21.98 10.06 -19.55
N ALA A 596 -21.06 9.19 -19.95
CA ALA A 596 -20.16 9.45 -21.08
C ALA A 596 -20.97 9.48 -22.40
N LYS A 597 -20.65 10.46 -23.24
CA LYS A 597 -21.24 10.62 -24.58
C LYS A 597 -20.56 9.71 -25.58
#